data_2d7d038c4bec12e2d376126b8dfefb81
#
_entry.id   2d7d038c4bec12e2d376126b8dfefb81
#
_cell.length_a   1.000
_cell.length_b   1.000
_cell.length_c   1.000
_cell.angle_alpha   90.00
_cell.angle_beta   90.00
_cell.angle_gamma   90.00
#
_symmetry.space_group_name_H-M   'P 1'
#
loop_
_entity.id
_entity.type
_entity.pdbx_description
1 polymer ?
#
loop_
_entity_poly.entity_id
_entity_poly.type
_entity_poly.pdbx_seq_one_letter_code
_entity_poly.pdbx_strand_id
1 'polypeptide(L)'
;MHEVERFSIFYDADDNEFSEHKMDAIFLGQAIQQVGLMVKQAGRLLNPNEADIDVKVTVPAQEGSFAVEFALYAYNNFREVLPALGLLGGGALAVTQHLRNRKVINVQTWDNSDDAIITVEYRGRQEDIACRKDEALLATDPVIREAYNEIITQPLINKDAPVFRVEIEGEEVLRLDGIDDVEFAPLPKKSLTFDHTERLDTTVALTQVNFTSSTGWRIKYLDEDRAVKMEDTAFMERVLNNQAAFVKGDLYRVMLRIKTVEKPDNTVKTTYAIEQVLHHFADEERRLV
;
A
#
# COMPACT_ATOMS: atom_id res chain seq x y z
N MET A 1 -15.21 7.66 -26.28
CA MET A 1 -14.69 8.42 -25.15
C MET A 1 -15.03 9.88 -25.39
N HIS A 2 -15.72 10.51 -24.46
CA HIS A 2 -16.08 11.93 -24.50
C HIS A 2 -15.63 12.58 -23.19
N GLU A 3 -15.45 13.90 -23.19
CA GLU A 3 -15.16 14.65 -21.99
C GLU A 3 -16.39 14.58 -21.06
N VAL A 4 -16.18 14.18 -19.81
CA VAL A 4 -17.27 13.98 -18.84
C VAL A 4 -17.22 15.02 -17.74
N GLU A 5 -16.03 15.53 -17.39
CA GLU A 5 -15.86 16.53 -16.35
C GLU A 5 -14.51 17.25 -16.50
N ARG A 6 -14.45 18.48 -15.98
CA ARG A 6 -13.25 19.31 -15.94
C ARG A 6 -13.13 19.95 -14.55
N PHE A 7 -11.93 19.91 -13.97
CA PHE A 7 -11.65 20.54 -12.69
C PHE A 7 -10.25 21.12 -12.67
N SER A 8 -10.04 22.10 -11.80
CA SER A 8 -8.74 22.72 -11.57
C SER A 8 -8.30 22.56 -10.14
N ILE A 9 -7.02 22.31 -9.91
CA ILE A 9 -6.40 22.35 -8.59
C ILE A 9 -5.56 23.63 -8.47
N PHE A 10 -5.61 24.24 -7.31
CA PHE A 10 -4.94 25.50 -7.01
C PHE A 10 -4.08 25.34 -5.75
N TYR A 11 -2.91 25.94 -5.80
CA TYR A 11 -2.01 26.06 -4.67
C TYR A 11 -1.78 27.54 -4.34
N ASP A 12 -1.84 27.86 -3.05
CA ASP A 12 -1.59 29.19 -2.55
C ASP A 12 -0.89 29.13 -1.18
N ALA A 13 -0.15 30.16 -0.84
CA ALA A 13 0.54 30.32 0.45
C ALA A 13 0.95 31.78 0.63
N ASP A 14 1.25 32.18 1.86
CA ASP A 14 1.79 33.51 2.17
C ASP A 14 3.26 33.61 1.74
N ASP A 15 3.57 33.23 0.48
CA ASP A 15 4.88 33.36 -0.13
C ASP A 15 4.76 33.99 -1.53
N ASN A 16 5.90 34.46 -2.07
CA ASN A 16 5.91 35.07 -3.39
C ASN A 16 5.93 34.06 -4.53
N GLU A 17 6.18 32.77 -4.27
CA GLU A 17 6.36 31.78 -5.35
C GLU A 17 5.06 31.51 -6.07
N PHE A 18 3.97 31.17 -5.33
CA PHE A 18 2.69 30.90 -5.96
C PHE A 18 2.04 32.14 -6.54
N SER A 19 2.17 33.28 -5.87
CA SER A 19 1.65 34.57 -6.41
C SER A 19 2.38 35.02 -7.68
N GLU A 20 3.63 34.61 -7.87
CA GLU A 20 4.40 34.78 -9.11
C GLU A 20 4.23 33.63 -10.12
N HIS A 21 3.26 32.74 -9.91
CA HIS A 21 3.00 31.54 -10.71
C HIS A 21 4.21 30.60 -10.83
N LYS A 22 4.99 30.45 -9.76
CA LYS A 22 6.14 29.57 -9.68
C LYS A 22 5.86 28.40 -8.76
N MET A 23 6.29 27.23 -9.16
CA MET A 23 6.25 26.01 -8.37
C MET A 23 7.47 25.16 -8.75
N ASP A 24 8.00 24.40 -7.79
CA ASP A 24 9.03 23.42 -8.10
C ASP A 24 8.55 22.42 -9.15
N ALA A 25 9.31 22.24 -10.22
CA ALA A 25 8.93 21.41 -11.36
C ALA A 25 8.80 19.92 -11.00
N ILE A 26 9.49 19.46 -9.96
CA ILE A 26 9.39 18.06 -9.48
C ILE A 26 8.04 17.86 -8.78
N PHE A 27 7.69 18.74 -7.83
CA PHE A 27 6.40 18.67 -7.14
C PHE A 27 5.23 18.83 -8.11
N LEU A 28 5.32 19.76 -9.06
CA LEU A 28 4.30 19.92 -10.08
C LEU A 28 4.14 18.65 -10.94
N GLY A 29 5.25 18.10 -11.42
CA GLY A 29 5.24 16.88 -12.24
C GLY A 29 4.66 15.68 -11.49
N GLN A 30 5.00 15.52 -10.21
CA GLN A 30 4.46 14.49 -9.33
C GLN A 30 2.97 14.68 -9.09
N ALA A 31 2.52 15.89 -8.75
CA ALA A 31 1.10 16.19 -8.54
C ALA A 31 0.27 15.88 -9.79
N ILE A 32 0.71 16.30 -10.97
CA ILE A 32 0.04 16.00 -12.25
C ILE A 32 -0.06 14.48 -12.49
N GLN A 33 1.04 13.76 -12.30
CA GLN A 33 1.06 12.30 -12.46
C GLN A 33 0.11 11.62 -11.48
N GLN A 34 0.12 12.04 -10.22
CA GLN A 34 -0.66 11.43 -9.16
C GLN A 34 -2.16 11.69 -9.31
N VAL A 35 -2.58 12.84 -9.81
CA VAL A 35 -4.00 13.07 -10.18
C VAL A 35 -4.45 12.02 -11.21
N GLY A 36 -3.66 11.78 -12.25
CA GLY A 36 -3.99 10.77 -13.25
C GLY A 36 -4.07 9.35 -12.67
N LEU A 37 -3.13 8.98 -11.81
CA LEU A 37 -3.11 7.67 -11.14
C LEU A 37 -4.28 7.51 -10.18
N MET A 38 -4.56 8.51 -9.36
CA MET A 38 -5.64 8.52 -8.37
C MET A 38 -7.01 8.33 -9.03
N VAL A 39 -7.32 9.11 -10.06
CA VAL A 39 -8.60 9.04 -10.77
C VAL A 39 -8.76 7.68 -11.45
N LYS A 40 -7.72 7.15 -12.11
CA LYS A 40 -7.74 5.82 -12.73
C LYS A 40 -7.90 4.71 -11.70
N GLN A 41 -7.22 4.80 -10.56
CA GLN A 41 -7.33 3.82 -9.48
C GLN A 41 -8.71 3.83 -8.85
N ALA A 42 -9.25 5.01 -8.53
CA ALA A 42 -10.60 5.15 -8.01
C ALA A 42 -11.65 4.58 -8.97
N GLY A 43 -11.51 4.85 -10.26
CA GLY A 43 -12.37 4.27 -11.29
C GLY A 43 -12.37 2.74 -11.28
N ARG A 44 -11.19 2.12 -11.21
CA ARG A 44 -11.06 0.66 -11.16
C ARG A 44 -11.68 0.06 -9.89
N LEU A 45 -11.53 0.74 -8.76
CA LEU A 45 -12.06 0.27 -7.48
C LEU A 45 -13.58 0.39 -7.41
N LEU A 46 -14.15 1.49 -7.92
CA LEU A 46 -15.58 1.74 -7.89
C LEU A 46 -16.34 1.02 -9.00
N ASN A 47 -15.72 0.86 -10.18
CA ASN A 47 -16.33 0.27 -11.37
C ASN A 47 -15.39 -0.72 -12.07
N PRO A 48 -15.13 -1.91 -11.51
CA PRO A 48 -14.13 -2.85 -12.03
C PRO A 48 -14.35 -3.28 -13.50
N ASN A 49 -15.58 -3.21 -14.01
CA ASN A 49 -15.96 -3.66 -15.35
C ASN A 49 -15.98 -2.53 -16.40
N GLU A 50 -15.83 -1.26 -15.99
CA GLU A 50 -16.05 -0.09 -16.85
C GLU A 50 -14.91 0.93 -16.82
N ALA A 51 -13.77 0.58 -16.23
CA ALA A 51 -12.74 1.48 -15.72
C ALA A 51 -11.75 2.00 -16.77
N ASP A 52 -12.18 2.45 -17.92
CA ASP A 52 -11.28 3.14 -18.86
C ASP A 52 -11.51 4.65 -18.80
N ILE A 53 -10.69 5.32 -17.96
CA ILE A 53 -10.65 6.78 -17.83
C ILE A 53 -9.34 7.30 -18.40
N ASP A 54 -9.43 8.32 -19.23
CA ASP A 54 -8.30 9.11 -19.64
C ASP A 54 -8.32 10.48 -18.94
N VAL A 55 -7.19 10.88 -18.38
CA VAL A 55 -7.00 12.14 -17.68
C VAL A 55 -6.00 12.97 -18.47
N LYS A 56 -6.40 14.14 -18.90
CA LYS A 56 -5.52 15.06 -19.64
C LYS A 56 -5.36 16.37 -18.88
N VAL A 57 -4.15 16.91 -18.92
CA VAL A 57 -3.90 18.28 -18.48
C VAL A 57 -4.28 19.22 -19.61
N THR A 58 -5.10 20.19 -19.28
CA THR A 58 -5.43 21.31 -20.18
C THR A 58 -4.79 22.56 -19.60
N VAL A 59 -4.10 23.35 -20.39
CA VAL A 59 -3.44 24.57 -19.91
C VAL A 59 -4.50 25.68 -19.89
N PRO A 60 -4.73 26.38 -18.77
CA PRO A 60 -4.03 27.62 -18.52
C PRO A 60 -3.84 28.02 -17.04
N ALA A 61 -2.82 28.83 -16.76
CA ALA A 61 -2.67 29.58 -15.52
C ALA A 61 -3.73 30.72 -15.46
N GLN A 62 -4.43 30.83 -14.34
CA GLN A 62 -5.24 32.02 -14.00
C GLN A 62 -4.39 32.99 -13.16
N GLU A 63 -4.65 34.29 -13.27
CA GLU A 63 -3.93 35.33 -12.50
C GLU A 63 -4.16 35.15 -10.99
N GLY A 64 -3.08 35.16 -10.20
CA GLY A 64 -3.12 35.29 -8.74
C GLY A 64 -2.87 34.01 -7.92
N SER A 65 -2.83 32.81 -8.52
CA SER A 65 -2.47 31.55 -7.86
C SER A 65 -1.89 30.55 -8.85
N PHE A 66 -1.18 29.52 -8.37
CA PHE A 66 -0.70 28.45 -9.24
C PHE A 66 -1.81 27.43 -9.47
N ALA A 67 -2.23 27.25 -10.72
CA ALA A 67 -3.34 26.37 -11.09
C ALA A 67 -2.96 25.35 -12.17
N VAL A 68 -3.55 24.14 -12.06
CA VAL A 68 -3.50 23.10 -13.10
C VAL A 68 -4.90 22.60 -13.39
N GLU A 69 -5.32 22.67 -14.65
CA GLU A 69 -6.62 22.19 -15.09
C GLU A 69 -6.51 20.78 -15.66
N PHE A 70 -7.46 19.92 -15.30
CA PHE A 70 -7.60 18.55 -15.76
C PHE A 70 -8.93 18.35 -16.46
N ALA A 71 -8.91 17.61 -17.58
CA ALA A 71 -10.11 17.13 -18.26
C ALA A 71 -10.18 15.60 -18.17
N LEU A 72 -11.32 15.10 -17.76
CA LEU A 72 -11.63 13.67 -17.65
C LEU A 72 -12.39 13.20 -18.88
N TYR A 73 -11.96 12.09 -19.43
CA TYR A 73 -12.59 11.45 -20.59
C TYR A 73 -12.98 10.01 -20.23
N ALA A 74 -14.23 9.63 -20.47
CA ALA A 74 -14.72 8.28 -20.24
C ALA A 74 -15.71 7.84 -21.32
N TYR A 75 -16.02 6.53 -21.38
CA TYR A 75 -17.05 5.98 -22.27
C TYR A 75 -18.44 6.05 -21.67
N ASN A 76 -18.56 5.94 -20.34
CA ASN A 76 -19.81 5.90 -19.59
C ASN A 76 -19.88 7.05 -18.55
N ASN A 77 -21.03 7.20 -17.87
CA ASN A 77 -21.23 8.22 -16.85
C ASN A 77 -20.27 8.03 -15.66
N PHE A 78 -19.30 8.90 -15.57
CA PHE A 78 -18.21 8.84 -14.62
C PHE A 78 -18.33 9.85 -13.46
N ARG A 79 -19.55 10.35 -13.23
CA ARG A 79 -19.81 11.45 -12.28
C ARG A 79 -19.53 11.13 -10.82
N GLU A 80 -19.30 9.83 -10.48
CA GLU A 80 -19.15 9.43 -9.08
C GLU A 80 -17.70 9.43 -8.57
N VAL A 81 -16.70 9.50 -9.44
CA VAL A 81 -15.29 9.35 -9.01
C VAL A 81 -14.77 10.59 -8.28
N LEU A 82 -14.99 11.80 -8.78
CA LEU A 82 -14.55 13.02 -8.09
C LEU A 82 -15.25 13.22 -6.74
N PRO A 83 -16.60 13.03 -6.64
CA PRO A 83 -17.30 13.04 -5.35
C PRO A 83 -16.79 11.98 -4.38
N ALA A 84 -16.61 10.73 -4.84
CA ALA A 84 -16.13 9.62 -3.99
C ALA A 84 -14.70 9.85 -3.50
N LEU A 85 -13.82 10.39 -4.33
CA LEU A 85 -12.49 10.86 -3.94
C LEU A 85 -12.55 12.04 -2.96
N GLY A 86 -13.67 12.76 -2.87
CA GLY A 86 -13.82 13.92 -2.00
C GLY A 86 -13.24 15.21 -2.60
N LEU A 87 -12.97 15.25 -3.90
CA LEU A 87 -12.52 16.46 -4.59
C LEU A 87 -13.64 17.51 -4.73
N LEU A 88 -14.87 17.15 -4.39
CA LEU A 88 -16.03 18.06 -4.27
C LEU A 88 -16.40 18.33 -2.80
N GLY A 89 -15.48 18.03 -1.86
CA GLY A 89 -15.73 18.06 -0.43
C GLY A 89 -16.31 16.76 0.11
N GLY A 90 -15.92 16.35 1.32
CA GLY A 90 -16.33 15.07 1.91
C GLY A 90 -15.59 13.86 1.34
N GLY A 91 -16.29 12.75 1.10
CA GLY A 91 -15.76 11.57 0.45
C GLY A 91 -14.54 10.94 1.14
N ALA A 92 -13.77 10.19 0.37
CA ALA A 92 -12.55 9.54 0.87
C ALA A 92 -11.48 10.51 1.39
N LEU A 93 -11.46 11.76 0.89
CA LEU A 93 -10.54 12.79 1.37
C LEU A 93 -10.81 13.14 2.84
N ALA A 94 -12.06 13.36 3.23
CA ALA A 94 -12.44 13.65 4.61
C ALA A 94 -12.14 12.48 5.54
N VAL A 95 -12.41 11.25 5.10
CA VAL A 95 -12.03 10.02 5.83
C VAL A 95 -10.51 9.97 5.99
N THR A 96 -9.75 10.27 4.92
CA THR A 96 -8.28 10.30 4.95
C THR A 96 -7.74 11.30 5.97
N GLN A 97 -8.28 12.52 6.00
CA GLN A 97 -7.94 13.52 7.02
C GLN A 97 -8.19 12.99 8.44
N HIS A 98 -9.28 12.26 8.63
CA HIS A 98 -9.58 11.66 9.93
C HIS A 98 -8.66 10.48 10.27
N LEU A 99 -8.27 9.66 9.29
CA LEU A 99 -7.31 8.57 9.47
C LEU A 99 -5.91 9.09 9.82
N ARG A 100 -5.48 10.18 9.23
CA ARG A 100 -4.13 10.75 9.39
C ARG A 100 -3.05 9.69 9.09
N ASN A 101 -1.95 9.67 9.85
CA ASN A 101 -0.89 8.67 9.78
C ASN A 101 -1.12 7.45 10.71
N ARG A 102 -2.38 7.18 11.11
CA ARG A 102 -2.70 6.04 11.96
C ARG A 102 -2.74 4.74 11.16
N LYS A 103 -2.27 3.66 11.79
CA LYS A 103 -2.25 2.34 11.16
C LYS A 103 -3.67 1.79 11.03
N VAL A 104 -4.11 1.51 9.82
CA VAL A 104 -5.38 0.81 9.59
C VAL A 104 -5.17 -0.67 9.86
N ILE A 105 -5.97 -1.26 10.75
CA ILE A 105 -5.88 -2.67 11.13
C ILE A 105 -7.03 -3.50 10.62
N ASN A 106 -8.19 -2.89 10.37
CA ASN A 106 -9.36 -3.58 9.84
C ASN A 106 -10.25 -2.63 9.03
N VAL A 107 -10.95 -3.18 8.03
CA VAL A 107 -12.08 -2.54 7.35
C VAL A 107 -13.22 -3.53 7.33
N GLN A 108 -14.32 -3.19 7.99
CA GLN A 108 -15.53 -4.00 8.05
C GLN A 108 -16.60 -3.39 7.16
N THR A 109 -17.19 -4.20 6.29
CA THR A 109 -18.31 -3.84 5.41
C THR A 109 -19.41 -4.90 5.53
N TRP A 110 -20.63 -4.54 5.10
CA TRP A 110 -21.78 -5.45 5.11
C TRP A 110 -22.41 -5.52 3.72
N ASP A 111 -22.84 -6.70 3.30
CA ASP A 111 -23.37 -6.92 1.94
C ASP A 111 -24.65 -6.12 1.65
N ASN A 112 -25.44 -5.83 2.68
CA ASN A 112 -26.73 -5.14 2.56
C ASN A 112 -26.72 -3.69 3.06
N SER A 113 -25.55 -3.06 3.22
CA SER A 113 -25.40 -1.68 3.65
C SER A 113 -24.27 -1.01 2.86
N ASP A 114 -24.43 0.28 2.62
CA ASP A 114 -23.37 1.13 2.09
C ASP A 114 -22.43 1.64 3.18
N ASP A 115 -22.63 1.23 4.43
CA ASP A 115 -21.80 1.63 5.56
C ASP A 115 -20.54 0.77 5.66
N ALA A 116 -19.51 1.34 6.27
CA ALA A 116 -18.26 0.68 6.62
C ALA A 116 -17.73 1.21 7.95
N ILE A 117 -16.91 0.40 8.61
CA ILE A 117 -16.12 0.78 9.78
C ILE A 117 -14.65 0.52 9.49
N ILE A 118 -13.84 1.55 9.63
CA ILE A 118 -12.38 1.46 9.56
C ILE A 118 -11.86 1.46 11.00
N THR A 119 -11.18 0.38 11.41
CA THR A 119 -10.50 0.34 12.71
C THR A 119 -9.05 0.74 12.55
N VAL A 120 -8.63 1.75 13.30
CA VAL A 120 -7.25 2.25 13.32
C VAL A 120 -6.58 1.97 14.66
N GLU A 121 -5.25 1.86 14.62
CA GLU A 121 -4.42 1.73 15.82
C GLU A 121 -3.43 2.91 15.91
N TYR A 122 -3.40 3.53 17.07
CA TYR A 122 -2.41 4.54 17.39
C TYR A 122 -1.96 4.40 18.87
N ARG A 123 -0.66 4.21 19.09
CA ARG A 123 -0.07 4.05 20.42
C ARG A 123 -0.75 2.96 21.28
N GLY A 124 -1.11 1.84 20.65
CA GLY A 124 -1.75 0.69 21.31
C GLY A 124 -3.23 0.89 21.67
N ARG A 125 -3.86 1.95 21.19
CA ARG A 125 -5.32 2.18 21.28
C ARG A 125 -5.95 1.99 19.93
N GLN A 126 -7.12 1.38 19.91
CA GLN A 126 -7.93 1.21 18.72
C GLN A 126 -9.09 2.19 18.74
N GLU A 127 -9.44 2.69 17.57
CA GLU A 127 -10.56 3.60 17.33
C GLU A 127 -11.27 3.17 16.05
N ASP A 128 -12.60 3.20 16.09
CA ASP A 128 -13.45 2.88 14.95
C ASP A 128 -13.97 4.16 14.31
N ILE A 129 -13.85 4.23 13.00
CA ILE A 129 -14.26 5.36 12.17
C ILE A 129 -15.35 4.86 11.23
N ALA A 130 -16.57 5.36 11.42
CA ALA A 130 -17.69 5.06 10.55
C ALA A 130 -17.64 5.91 9.28
N CYS A 131 -17.87 5.32 8.13
CA CYS A 131 -17.90 5.97 6.83
C CYS A 131 -18.71 5.13 5.83
N ARG A 132 -18.78 5.58 4.58
CA ARG A 132 -19.39 4.79 3.52
C ARG A 132 -18.40 3.74 2.99
N LYS A 133 -18.93 2.70 2.35
CA LYS A 133 -18.16 1.60 1.79
C LYS A 133 -17.18 2.04 0.69
N ASP A 134 -17.64 2.91 -0.20
CA ASP A 134 -16.82 3.53 -1.23
C ASP A 134 -15.70 4.43 -0.65
N GLU A 135 -16.04 5.23 0.37
CA GLU A 135 -15.07 6.07 1.08
C GLU A 135 -14.01 5.22 1.81
N ALA A 136 -14.43 4.15 2.49
CA ALA A 136 -13.50 3.23 3.14
C ALA A 136 -12.54 2.59 2.14
N LEU A 137 -13.08 2.10 1.01
CA LEU A 137 -12.31 1.48 -0.05
C LEU A 137 -11.23 2.41 -0.60
N LEU A 138 -11.58 3.65 -0.89
CA LEU A 138 -10.66 4.64 -1.45
C LEU A 138 -9.68 5.19 -0.41
N ALA A 139 -10.14 5.54 0.80
CA ALA A 139 -9.29 6.09 1.86
C ALA A 139 -8.28 5.10 2.42
N THR A 140 -8.47 3.80 2.20
CA THR A 140 -7.54 2.74 2.63
C THR A 140 -6.73 2.14 1.47
N ASP A 141 -6.91 2.62 0.24
CA ASP A 141 -6.09 2.22 -0.91
C ASP A 141 -4.72 2.91 -0.87
N PRO A 142 -3.60 2.16 -0.96
CA PRO A 142 -2.27 2.74 -0.86
C PRO A 142 -1.94 3.72 -1.99
N VAL A 143 -2.45 3.50 -3.21
CA VAL A 143 -2.20 4.38 -4.36
C VAL A 143 -2.91 5.71 -4.18
N ILE A 144 -4.17 5.68 -3.70
CA ILE A 144 -4.95 6.89 -3.45
C ILE A 144 -4.36 7.68 -2.28
N ARG A 145 -3.93 7.00 -1.22
CA ARG A 145 -3.27 7.65 -0.07
C ARG A 145 -1.95 8.33 -0.45
N GLU A 146 -1.15 7.67 -1.28
CA GLU A 146 0.09 8.26 -1.82
C GLU A 146 -0.24 9.47 -2.69
N ALA A 147 -1.27 9.36 -3.53
CA ALA A 147 -1.68 10.45 -4.40
C ALA A 147 -2.13 11.70 -3.60
N TYR A 148 -2.92 11.54 -2.53
CA TYR A 148 -3.28 12.69 -1.70
C TYR A 148 -2.05 13.36 -1.08
N ASN A 149 -1.07 12.58 -0.60
CA ASN A 149 0.16 13.15 -0.07
C ASN A 149 0.92 13.96 -1.12
N GLU A 150 1.11 13.40 -2.31
CA GLU A 150 1.87 14.03 -3.40
C GLU A 150 1.13 15.21 -4.05
N ILE A 151 -0.21 15.20 -4.06
CA ILE A 151 -1.02 16.28 -4.64
C ILE A 151 -1.22 17.42 -3.63
N ILE A 152 -1.46 17.11 -2.35
CA ILE A 152 -1.90 18.10 -1.38
C ILE A 152 -0.77 18.52 -0.44
N THR A 153 -0.08 17.54 0.18
CA THR A 153 0.90 17.84 1.23
C THR A 153 2.24 18.27 0.67
N GLN A 154 2.82 17.51 -0.26
CA GLN A 154 4.19 17.76 -0.73
C GLN A 154 4.39 19.13 -1.39
N PRO A 155 3.47 19.64 -2.24
CA PRO A 155 3.61 20.96 -2.81
C PRO A 155 3.54 22.12 -1.80
N LEU A 156 2.89 21.88 -0.66
CA LEU A 156 2.60 22.89 0.37
C LEU A 156 3.44 22.71 1.64
N ILE A 157 4.32 21.71 1.68
CA ILE A 157 5.16 21.44 2.84
C ILE A 157 6.10 22.62 3.11
N ASN A 158 6.24 23.03 4.38
CA ASN A 158 7.04 24.16 4.83
C ASN A 158 6.61 25.54 4.23
N LYS A 159 5.40 25.66 3.72
CA LYS A 159 4.82 26.93 3.29
C LYS A 159 4.06 27.59 4.43
N ASP A 160 4.06 28.90 4.48
CA ASP A 160 3.29 29.68 5.45
C ASP A 160 1.84 29.84 4.96
N ALA A 161 0.87 29.59 5.84
CA ALA A 161 -0.57 29.61 5.53
C ALA A 161 -0.94 28.84 4.24
N PRO A 162 -0.56 27.55 4.12
CA PRO A 162 -0.77 26.79 2.88
C PRO A 162 -2.27 26.58 2.62
N VAL A 163 -2.65 26.74 1.35
CA VAL A 163 -4.03 26.55 0.87
C VAL A 163 -4.03 25.67 -0.36
N PHE A 164 -4.85 24.62 -0.32
CA PHE A 164 -5.19 23.79 -1.48
C PHE A 164 -6.66 23.99 -1.83
N ARG A 165 -6.97 24.21 -3.11
CA ARG A 165 -8.34 24.40 -3.58
C ARG A 165 -8.62 23.56 -4.82
N VAL A 166 -9.89 23.18 -4.98
CA VAL A 166 -10.41 22.59 -6.20
C VAL A 166 -11.56 23.43 -6.71
N GLU A 167 -11.56 23.72 -8.00
CA GLU A 167 -12.62 24.42 -8.69
C GLU A 167 -13.18 23.59 -9.84
N ILE A 168 -14.51 23.68 -10.01
CA ILE A 168 -15.23 23.12 -11.16
C ILE A 168 -16.02 24.26 -11.79
N GLU A 169 -15.86 24.44 -13.10
CA GLU A 169 -16.52 25.52 -13.85
C GLU A 169 -16.29 26.93 -13.26
N GLY A 170 -15.15 27.11 -12.57
CA GLY A 170 -14.78 28.38 -11.93
C GLY A 170 -15.42 28.61 -10.55
N GLU A 171 -16.13 27.63 -10.01
CA GLU A 171 -16.65 27.65 -8.64
C GLU A 171 -15.77 26.83 -7.71
N GLU A 172 -15.40 27.40 -6.55
CA GLU A 172 -14.66 26.70 -5.50
C GLU A 172 -15.55 25.62 -4.87
N VAL A 173 -15.17 24.35 -5.04
CA VAL A 173 -15.91 23.18 -4.51
C VAL A 173 -15.21 22.53 -3.32
N LEU A 174 -13.91 22.76 -3.16
CA LEU A 174 -13.12 22.30 -2.03
C LEU A 174 -12.08 23.36 -1.68
N ARG A 175 -11.93 23.60 -0.38
CA ARG A 175 -10.86 24.43 0.19
C ARG A 175 -10.29 23.76 1.44
N LEU A 176 -8.99 23.64 1.48
CA LEU A 176 -8.24 23.14 2.63
C LEU A 176 -7.23 24.21 3.04
N ASP A 177 -7.35 24.72 4.26
CA ASP A 177 -6.48 25.73 4.84
C ASP A 177 -5.63 25.12 5.96
N GLY A 178 -4.38 25.55 6.11
CA GLY A 178 -3.52 25.16 7.22
C GLY A 178 -3.20 23.67 7.26
N ILE A 179 -2.92 23.07 6.11
CA ILE A 179 -2.71 21.64 5.93
C ILE A 179 -1.52 21.16 6.79
N ASP A 180 -1.78 20.14 7.61
CA ASP A 180 -0.78 19.44 8.44
C ASP A 180 -0.14 18.30 7.64
N ASP A 181 1.15 18.07 7.81
CA ASP A 181 1.96 17.06 7.11
C ASP A 181 1.50 15.60 7.35
N VAL A 182 0.71 15.35 8.39
CA VAL A 182 0.19 14.01 8.71
C VAL A 182 -1.24 13.77 8.25
N GLU A 183 -2.00 14.81 7.84
CA GLU A 183 -3.41 14.65 7.48
C GLU A 183 -3.62 13.76 6.26
N PHE A 184 -2.81 13.95 5.24
CA PHE A 184 -2.84 13.16 4.01
C PHE A 184 -1.65 12.22 3.88
N ALA A 185 -1.05 11.81 5.01
CA ALA A 185 0.07 10.90 5.00
C ALA A 185 -0.26 9.56 4.30
N PRO A 186 0.69 8.96 3.60
CA PRO A 186 0.55 7.62 3.05
C PRO A 186 0.16 6.60 4.13
N LEU A 187 -0.43 5.48 3.73
CA LEU A 187 -0.75 4.43 4.69
C LEU A 187 0.51 3.93 5.39
N PRO A 188 0.52 3.89 6.74
CA PRO A 188 1.63 3.33 7.49
C PRO A 188 1.93 1.89 7.08
N LYS A 189 3.21 1.53 7.09
CA LYS A 189 3.64 0.15 6.79
C LYS A 189 2.87 -0.85 7.66
N LYS A 190 2.49 -1.97 7.05
CA LYS A 190 1.68 -3.04 7.67
C LYS A 190 0.23 -2.65 7.99
N SER A 191 -0.31 -1.59 7.43
CA SER A 191 -1.76 -1.37 7.41
C SER A 191 -2.44 -2.50 6.62
N LEU A 192 -3.58 -2.99 7.13
CA LEU A 192 -4.38 -4.06 6.52
C LEU A 192 -3.57 -5.33 6.17
N THR A 193 -2.50 -5.60 6.90
CA THR A 193 -1.76 -6.85 6.75
C THR A 193 -2.10 -7.80 7.89
N PHE A 194 -2.55 -9.00 7.55
CA PHE A 194 -2.75 -10.07 8.51
C PHE A 194 -1.52 -10.96 8.53
N ASP A 195 -0.82 -10.97 9.66
CA ASP A 195 0.32 -11.84 9.90
C ASP A 195 -0.12 -13.07 10.68
N HIS A 196 -0.05 -14.25 10.07
CA HIS A 196 -0.18 -15.52 10.78
C HIS A 196 1.17 -16.21 10.84
N THR A 197 1.56 -16.65 12.03
CA THR A 197 2.80 -17.39 12.24
C THR A 197 2.49 -18.71 12.93
N GLU A 198 2.83 -19.80 12.27
CA GLU A 198 2.70 -21.16 12.77
C GLU A 198 4.10 -21.76 13.01
N ARG A 199 4.24 -22.56 14.07
CA ARG A 199 5.43 -23.33 14.37
C ARG A 199 5.06 -24.79 14.42
N LEU A 200 5.73 -25.59 13.59
CA LEU A 200 5.46 -27.00 13.44
C LEU A 200 6.73 -27.81 13.72
N ASP A 201 6.61 -28.83 14.57
CA ASP A 201 7.54 -29.92 14.64
C ASP A 201 7.22 -30.89 13.50
N THR A 202 8.05 -30.91 12.47
CA THR A 202 7.80 -31.66 11.24
C THR A 202 9.07 -32.23 10.64
N THR A 203 8.91 -33.17 9.72
CA THR A 203 10.03 -33.78 9.00
C THR A 203 10.08 -33.27 7.57
N VAL A 204 11.25 -32.84 7.12
CA VAL A 204 11.50 -32.30 5.79
C VAL A 204 12.73 -32.97 5.17
N ALA A 205 12.80 -33.00 3.84
CA ALA A 205 14.02 -33.31 3.12
C ALA A 205 14.68 -32.01 2.65
N LEU A 206 16.00 -31.88 2.82
CA LEU A 206 16.75 -30.76 2.25
C LEU A 206 17.00 -31.03 0.76
N THR A 207 16.50 -30.17 -0.11
CA THR A 207 16.67 -30.26 -1.57
C THR A 207 17.80 -29.37 -2.08
N GLN A 208 18.13 -28.32 -1.31
CA GLN A 208 19.28 -27.44 -1.56
C GLN A 208 19.87 -26.98 -0.23
N VAL A 209 21.18 -27.00 -0.15
CA VAL A 209 21.97 -26.55 1.00
C VAL A 209 22.85 -25.37 0.61
N ASN A 210 23.07 -24.43 1.54
CA ASN A 210 24.03 -23.35 1.38
C ASN A 210 25.05 -23.41 2.53
N PHE A 211 26.30 -23.72 2.17
CA PHE A 211 27.36 -23.91 3.14
C PHE A 211 27.92 -22.62 3.73
N THR A 212 27.53 -21.47 3.21
CA THR A 212 28.11 -20.16 3.58
C THR A 212 27.08 -19.15 4.12
N SER A 213 25.79 -19.43 3.96
CA SER A 213 24.75 -18.46 4.33
C SER A 213 23.49 -19.14 4.87
N SER A 214 22.78 -18.46 5.76
CA SER A 214 21.45 -18.85 6.26
C SER A 214 20.34 -18.76 5.21
N THR A 215 20.58 -18.12 4.06
CA THR A 215 19.67 -18.04 2.93
C THR A 215 20.08 -18.95 1.79
N GLY A 216 19.19 -19.17 0.82
CA GLY A 216 19.47 -20.06 -0.31
C GLY A 216 19.31 -21.55 0.01
N TRP A 217 18.65 -21.88 1.11
CA TRP A 217 18.25 -23.24 1.44
C TRP A 217 16.90 -23.57 0.82
N ARG A 218 16.67 -24.84 0.50
CA ARG A 218 15.37 -25.34 0.05
C ARG A 218 15.03 -26.65 0.73
N ILE A 219 13.73 -26.85 0.96
CA ILE A 219 13.17 -28.04 1.57
C ILE A 219 12.04 -28.59 0.70
N LYS A 220 11.86 -29.90 0.73
CA LYS A 220 10.63 -30.55 0.31
C LYS A 220 9.69 -30.64 1.51
N TYR A 221 8.58 -29.89 1.45
CA TYR A 221 7.55 -29.87 2.47
C TYR A 221 6.18 -29.99 1.81
N LEU A 222 5.33 -30.94 2.25
CA LEU A 222 4.04 -31.29 1.64
C LEU A 222 4.16 -31.52 0.12
N ASP A 223 5.17 -32.31 -0.28
CA ASP A 223 5.50 -32.62 -1.68
C ASP A 223 5.90 -31.45 -2.58
N GLU A 224 6.01 -30.24 -2.03
CA GLU A 224 6.46 -29.06 -2.75
C GLU A 224 7.87 -28.64 -2.34
N ASP A 225 8.61 -28.12 -3.32
CA ASP A 225 9.95 -27.58 -3.07
C ASP A 225 9.84 -26.10 -2.67
N ARG A 226 10.21 -25.79 -1.42
CA ARG A 226 10.06 -24.46 -0.81
C ARG A 226 11.42 -23.87 -0.44
N ALA A 227 11.60 -22.58 -0.76
CA ALA A 227 12.72 -21.83 -0.23
C ALA A 227 12.55 -21.64 1.28
N VAL A 228 13.61 -21.84 2.05
CA VAL A 228 13.61 -21.74 3.49
C VAL A 228 14.83 -20.96 3.99
N LYS A 229 14.68 -20.23 5.07
CA LYS A 229 15.80 -19.60 5.78
C LYS A 229 16.24 -20.53 6.92
N MET A 230 17.54 -20.81 7.03
CA MET A 230 18.12 -21.55 8.14
C MET A 230 18.42 -20.57 9.28
N GLU A 231 17.66 -20.63 10.37
CA GLU A 231 17.83 -19.75 11.54
C GLU A 231 18.46 -20.48 12.75
N ASP A 232 18.67 -21.80 12.64
CA ASP A 232 19.43 -22.59 13.62
C ASP A 232 20.92 -22.25 13.54
N THR A 233 21.38 -21.39 14.43
CA THR A 233 22.79 -20.95 14.47
C THR A 233 23.74 -22.10 14.81
N ALA A 234 23.35 -22.99 15.72
CA ALA A 234 24.18 -24.14 16.11
C ALA A 234 24.31 -25.15 14.95
N PHE A 235 23.26 -25.35 14.18
CA PHE A 235 23.32 -26.17 12.97
C PHE A 235 24.21 -25.51 11.91
N MET A 236 24.06 -24.19 11.70
CA MET A 236 24.89 -23.44 10.74
C MET A 236 26.38 -23.48 11.12
N GLU A 237 26.73 -23.38 12.42
CA GLU A 237 28.12 -23.51 12.86
C GLU A 237 28.69 -24.88 12.52
N ARG A 238 27.94 -25.97 12.69
CA ARG A 238 28.37 -27.32 12.29
C ARG A 238 28.57 -27.42 10.76
N VAL A 239 27.71 -26.77 9.99
CA VAL A 239 27.85 -26.74 8.52
C VAL A 239 29.11 -26.00 8.10
N LEU A 240 29.35 -24.81 8.65
CA LEU A 240 30.54 -23.99 8.38
C LEU A 240 31.84 -24.69 8.76
N ASN A 241 31.81 -25.47 9.83
CA ASN A 241 32.99 -26.23 10.32
C ASN A 241 33.14 -27.62 9.66
N ASN A 242 32.39 -27.92 8.58
CA ASN A 242 32.36 -29.21 7.90
C ASN A 242 32.04 -30.41 8.83
N GLN A 243 31.25 -30.19 9.87
CA GLN A 243 30.83 -31.20 10.83
C GLN A 243 29.42 -31.74 10.53
N ALA A 244 28.80 -31.32 9.43
CA ALA A 244 27.52 -31.83 8.99
C ALA A 244 27.66 -32.52 7.62
N ALA A 245 27.15 -33.72 7.52
CA ALA A 245 27.06 -34.46 6.26
C ALA A 245 25.65 -34.29 5.69
N PHE A 246 25.58 -34.06 4.38
CA PHE A 246 24.32 -33.91 3.65
C PHE A 246 24.29 -34.94 2.53
N VAL A 247 23.24 -35.73 2.48
CA VAL A 247 23.06 -36.64 1.36
C VAL A 247 21.64 -36.56 0.86
N LYS A 248 21.48 -36.71 -0.44
CA LYS A 248 20.17 -36.67 -1.09
C LYS A 248 19.29 -37.81 -0.54
N GLY A 249 18.13 -37.43 -0.02
CA GLY A 249 17.16 -38.34 0.56
C GLY A 249 17.15 -38.38 2.08
N ASP A 250 18.13 -37.75 2.76
CA ASP A 250 18.10 -37.64 4.22
C ASP A 250 16.91 -36.78 4.68
N LEU A 251 16.30 -37.23 5.78
CA LEU A 251 15.20 -36.53 6.40
C LEU A 251 15.69 -35.80 7.66
N TYR A 252 15.13 -34.62 7.88
CA TYR A 252 15.44 -33.79 9.04
C TYR A 252 14.16 -33.49 9.79
N ARG A 253 14.07 -33.82 11.08
CA ARG A 253 13.03 -33.35 11.97
C ARG A 253 13.42 -31.95 12.42
N VAL A 254 12.55 -30.99 12.19
CA VAL A 254 12.83 -29.58 12.39
C VAL A 254 11.67 -28.87 13.09
N MET A 255 12.00 -27.79 13.82
CA MET A 255 11.02 -26.79 14.16
C MET A 255 10.90 -25.82 12.98
N LEU A 256 9.84 -25.97 12.21
CA LEU A 256 9.56 -25.16 11.01
C LEU A 256 8.61 -24.00 11.40
N ARG A 257 9.06 -22.78 11.17
CA ARG A 257 8.21 -21.59 11.24
C ARG A 257 7.69 -21.25 9.86
N ILE A 258 6.37 -21.17 9.75
CA ILE A 258 5.64 -20.74 8.56
C ILE A 258 5.02 -19.39 8.86
N LYS A 259 5.44 -18.35 8.16
CA LYS A 259 4.84 -17.02 8.30
C LYS A 259 4.10 -16.68 7.02
N THR A 260 2.78 -16.50 7.16
CA THR A 260 1.89 -16.05 6.09
C THR A 260 1.52 -14.60 6.33
N VAL A 261 1.71 -13.76 5.32
CA VAL A 261 1.32 -12.36 5.32
C VAL A 261 0.34 -12.16 4.18
N GLU A 262 -0.87 -11.79 4.52
CA GLU A 262 -1.91 -11.40 3.58
C GLU A 262 -1.96 -9.88 3.48
N LYS A 263 -1.91 -9.36 2.25
CA LYS A 263 -1.96 -7.93 1.97
C LYS A 263 -3.37 -7.49 1.55
N PRO A 264 -3.67 -6.18 1.58
CA PRO A 264 -4.97 -5.64 1.16
C PRO A 264 -5.38 -6.00 -0.27
N ASP A 265 -4.42 -6.26 -1.15
CA ASP A 265 -4.63 -6.67 -2.55
C ASP A 265 -4.88 -8.18 -2.70
N ASN A 266 -5.19 -8.89 -1.62
CA ASN A 266 -5.32 -10.35 -1.53
C ASN A 266 -4.03 -11.12 -1.91
N THR A 267 -2.90 -10.43 -2.02
CA THR A 267 -1.62 -11.10 -2.23
C THR A 267 -1.19 -11.81 -0.96
N VAL A 268 -1.08 -13.13 -1.01
CA VAL A 268 -0.61 -13.96 0.09
C VAL A 268 0.87 -14.28 -0.12
N LYS A 269 1.70 -13.91 0.84
CA LYS A 269 3.12 -14.26 0.86
C LYS A 269 3.42 -15.19 2.01
N THR A 270 3.82 -16.42 1.71
CA THR A 270 4.27 -17.39 2.71
C THR A 270 5.78 -17.48 2.70
N THR A 271 6.39 -17.45 3.87
CA THR A 271 7.83 -17.61 4.08
C THR A 271 8.08 -18.71 5.10
N TYR A 272 9.15 -19.47 4.87
CA TYR A 272 9.53 -20.62 5.69
C TYR A 272 10.88 -20.36 6.35
N ALA A 273 11.02 -20.75 7.62
CA ALA A 273 12.28 -20.74 8.32
C ALA A 273 12.43 -22.00 9.19
N ILE A 274 13.59 -22.60 9.18
CA ILE A 274 13.96 -23.65 10.14
C ILE A 274 14.56 -22.94 11.35
N GLU A 275 13.81 -22.91 12.47
CA GLU A 275 14.27 -22.30 13.73
C GLU A 275 15.23 -23.24 14.46
N GLN A 276 15.04 -24.57 14.31
CA GLN A 276 15.89 -25.58 14.93
C GLN A 276 15.85 -26.89 14.15
N VAL A 277 17.00 -27.54 14.01
CA VAL A 277 17.14 -28.92 13.54
C VAL A 277 17.18 -29.84 14.74
N LEU A 278 16.09 -30.59 14.96
CA LEU A 278 15.91 -31.45 16.12
C LEU A 278 16.59 -32.79 15.94
N HIS A 279 16.52 -33.40 14.75
CA HIS A 279 17.08 -34.67 14.46
C HIS A 279 17.41 -34.81 12.96
N HIS A 280 18.46 -35.60 12.66
CA HIS A 280 18.85 -35.99 11.30
C HIS A 280 18.67 -37.50 11.15
N PHE A 281 17.82 -37.92 10.22
CA PHE A 281 17.65 -39.31 9.86
C PHE A 281 18.45 -39.61 8.59
N ALA A 282 19.59 -40.30 8.75
CA ALA A 282 20.31 -40.81 7.61
C ALA A 282 19.58 -42.03 7.02
N ASP A 283 19.63 -42.20 5.71
CA ASP A 283 19.04 -43.36 5.04
C ASP A 283 19.77 -44.65 5.53
N GLU A 284 19.01 -45.63 6.05
CA GLU A 284 19.56 -46.87 6.62
C GLU A 284 20.26 -47.79 5.58
N GLU A 285 19.98 -47.60 4.29
CA GLU A 285 20.66 -48.38 3.23
C GLU A 285 22.12 -47.99 2.97
N ARG A 286 22.63 -46.99 3.71
CA ARG A 286 24.03 -46.56 3.61
C ARG A 286 24.95 -47.38 4.49
N ARG A 287 25.19 -48.59 4.14
CA ARG A 287 26.43 -49.25 4.55
C ARG A 287 27.52 -48.83 3.58
N LEU A 288 28.46 -48.02 4.08
CA LEU A 288 29.73 -47.81 3.39
C LEU A 288 30.35 -49.17 3.10
N VAL A 289 30.53 -49.48 1.81
CA VAL A 289 31.37 -50.56 1.35
C VAL A 289 32.82 -50.10 1.38
#